data_dfd469325e3a785321dd4b6dd7d5b403
#
_entry.id   dfd469325e3a785321dd4b6dd7d5b403
#
_cell.length_a   1.000
_cell.length_b   1.000
_cell.length_c   1.000
_cell.angle_alpha   90.00
_cell.angle_beta   90.00
_cell.angle_gamma   90.00
#
_symmetry.space_group_name_H-M   'P 1'
#
loop_
_entity.id
_entity.type
_entity.pdbx_description
1 polymer ?
#
loop_
_entity_poly.entity_id
_entity_poly.type
_entity_poly.pdbx_seq_one_letter_code
_entity_poly.pdbx_strand_id
1 'polypeptide(L)'
;MILVTGGLGMIGAHTARALLALGHDVVVTAHRRVEVPAFLEGRVTVETLDVTDRAAFLALGERHAISDIVHLAGSIPGDDPVDFFRTDLTGLVNALDAARTWGVRRFAVASSLGVYAGRPEIPWTEDLSLPTTALPHLIIAFKKAVEPLTTHSLAGSGVQPVVLRIGTIWGPLVDPASPFCPIPSLVNSASPPPDLHTGDGGDVCYAPDAGRAIALLTTAPTLQHDTYNLSSGRPFTYGEFAAVMGIDLPPGGVNSPHLDISRLTADTGFKPQFDVAASVADYKKWRETNPR
;
A
#
# COMPACT_ATOMS: atom_id res chain seq x y z
N MET A 1 -9.02 4.53 18.65
CA MET A 1 -9.43 4.30 17.24
C MET A 1 -8.22 4.45 16.32
N ILE A 2 -8.18 3.75 15.19
CA ILE A 2 -7.10 3.87 14.20
C ILE A 2 -7.61 4.65 12.99
N LEU A 3 -6.91 5.72 12.61
CA LEU A 3 -7.23 6.51 11.42
C LEU A 3 -6.53 5.92 10.19
N VAL A 4 -7.27 5.63 9.13
CA VAL A 4 -6.73 5.22 7.83
C VAL A 4 -7.09 6.26 6.79
N THR A 5 -6.12 7.11 6.40
CA THR A 5 -6.36 8.06 5.30
C THR A 5 -6.29 7.33 3.96
N GLY A 6 -7.11 7.74 3.00
CA GLY A 6 -7.27 6.96 1.76
C GLY A 6 -7.93 5.60 2.00
N GLY A 7 -8.70 5.47 3.08
CA GLY A 7 -9.24 4.21 3.57
C GLY A 7 -10.30 3.53 2.69
N LEU A 8 -10.82 4.21 1.66
CA LEU A 8 -11.71 3.61 0.66
C LEU A 8 -10.98 3.23 -0.65
N GLY A 9 -9.66 3.46 -0.73
CA GLY A 9 -8.81 2.94 -1.80
C GLY A 9 -8.52 1.43 -1.61
N MET A 10 -7.94 0.79 -2.62
CA MET A 10 -7.63 -0.65 -2.58
C MET A 10 -6.87 -1.06 -1.31
N ILE A 11 -5.70 -0.49 -1.07
CA ILE A 11 -4.87 -0.87 0.09
C ILE A 11 -5.54 -0.44 1.40
N GLY A 12 -6.10 0.79 1.44
CA GLY A 12 -6.74 1.34 2.63
C GLY A 12 -7.96 0.54 3.09
N ALA A 13 -8.81 0.12 2.18
CA ALA A 13 -10.00 -0.67 2.51
C ALA A 13 -9.65 -2.05 3.07
N HIS A 14 -8.64 -2.73 2.47
CA HIS A 14 -8.17 -4.01 3.01
C HIS A 14 -7.43 -3.85 4.34
N THR A 15 -6.73 -2.72 4.55
CA THR A 15 -6.14 -2.38 5.87
C THR A 15 -7.23 -2.18 6.92
N ALA A 16 -8.25 -1.39 6.62
CA ALA A 16 -9.38 -1.17 7.51
C ALA A 16 -10.09 -2.49 7.86
N ARG A 17 -10.34 -3.36 6.85
CA ARG A 17 -10.91 -4.70 7.06
C ARG A 17 -10.06 -5.54 8.01
N ALA A 18 -8.74 -5.51 7.86
CA ALA A 18 -7.83 -6.28 8.69
C ALA A 18 -7.75 -5.74 10.12
N LEU A 19 -7.76 -4.41 10.31
CA LEU A 19 -7.81 -3.77 11.63
C LEU A 19 -9.09 -4.13 12.38
N LEU A 20 -10.25 -4.11 11.70
CA LEU A 20 -11.51 -4.57 12.26
C LEU A 20 -11.47 -6.04 12.67
N ALA A 21 -10.83 -6.90 11.88
CA ALA A 21 -10.67 -8.32 12.23
C ALA A 21 -9.79 -8.55 13.46
N LEU A 22 -8.88 -7.60 13.75
CA LEU A 22 -8.07 -7.59 14.98
C LEU A 22 -8.79 -6.93 16.17
N GLY A 23 -10.06 -6.51 16.01
CA GLY A 23 -10.87 -5.94 17.10
C GLY A 23 -10.68 -4.43 17.32
N HIS A 24 -10.11 -3.70 16.36
CA HIS A 24 -9.91 -2.27 16.48
C HIS A 24 -11.05 -1.48 15.85
N ASP A 25 -11.43 -0.37 16.47
CA ASP A 25 -12.29 0.65 15.86
C ASP A 25 -11.50 1.45 14.83
N VAL A 26 -12.09 1.66 13.64
CA VAL A 26 -11.43 2.28 12.50
C VAL A 26 -12.21 3.48 11.99
N VAL A 27 -11.51 4.61 11.82
CA VAL A 27 -11.97 5.77 11.06
C VAL A 27 -11.26 5.75 9.71
N VAL A 28 -12.00 5.79 8.63
CA VAL A 28 -11.46 5.90 7.27
C VAL A 28 -11.77 7.28 6.70
N THR A 29 -10.82 7.87 5.96
CA THR A 29 -11.13 9.10 5.25
C THR A 29 -11.45 8.85 3.79
N ALA A 30 -12.42 9.58 3.29
CA ALA A 30 -12.82 9.67 1.90
C ALA A 30 -12.69 11.13 1.41
N HIS A 31 -12.27 11.34 0.16
CA HIS A 31 -12.28 12.67 -0.46
C HIS A 31 -13.15 12.66 -1.73
N ARG A 32 -12.64 12.13 -2.83
CA ARG A 32 -13.39 12.07 -4.09
C ARG A 32 -14.24 10.80 -4.23
N ARG A 33 -13.74 9.70 -3.69
CA ARG A 33 -14.46 8.43 -3.64
C ARG A 33 -15.13 8.30 -2.28
N VAL A 34 -16.45 8.18 -2.29
CA VAL A 34 -17.27 8.03 -1.08
C VAL A 34 -17.99 6.69 -1.03
N GLU A 35 -17.86 5.87 -2.08
CA GLU A 35 -18.45 4.54 -2.13
C GLU A 35 -17.71 3.61 -1.16
N VAL A 36 -18.45 3.13 -0.17
CA VAL A 36 -17.91 2.23 0.85
C VAL A 36 -18.01 0.79 0.32
N PRO A 37 -16.90 0.03 0.26
CA PRO A 37 -16.96 -1.37 -0.12
C PRO A 37 -17.86 -2.17 0.83
N ALA A 38 -18.65 -3.11 0.29
CA ALA A 38 -19.64 -3.88 1.07
C ALA A 38 -19.05 -4.55 2.33
N PHE A 39 -17.79 -4.99 2.28
CA PHE A 39 -17.13 -5.59 3.44
C PHE A 39 -16.75 -4.59 4.56
N LEU A 40 -16.94 -3.28 4.35
CA LEU A 40 -16.74 -2.21 5.34
C LEU A 40 -18.05 -1.52 5.75
N GLU A 41 -19.14 -1.74 5.03
CA GLU A 41 -20.43 -1.09 5.30
C GLU A 41 -20.89 -1.32 6.74
N GLY A 42 -21.23 -0.21 7.43
CA GLY A 42 -21.67 -0.23 8.82
C GLY A 42 -20.60 -0.67 9.84
N ARG A 43 -19.36 -0.88 9.41
CA ARG A 43 -18.28 -1.40 10.26
C ARG A 43 -17.18 -0.39 10.55
N VAL A 44 -17.10 0.68 9.78
CA VAL A 44 -16.13 1.77 9.91
C VAL A 44 -16.84 3.10 10.04
N THR A 45 -16.21 4.05 10.71
CA THR A 45 -16.61 5.45 10.65
C THR A 45 -15.98 6.08 9.41
N VAL A 46 -16.78 6.70 8.55
CA VAL A 46 -16.31 7.38 7.34
C VAL A 46 -16.31 8.87 7.57
N GLU A 47 -15.18 9.53 7.41
CA GLU A 47 -15.01 10.98 7.47
C GLU A 47 -14.65 11.53 6.09
N THR A 48 -15.29 12.62 5.68
CA THR A 48 -14.88 13.33 4.47
C THR A 48 -13.70 14.23 4.82
N LEU A 49 -12.59 14.07 4.11
CA LEU A 49 -11.37 14.84 4.35
C LEU A 49 -10.61 15.09 3.06
N ASP A 50 -10.34 16.35 2.75
CA ASP A 50 -9.22 16.73 1.93
C ASP A 50 -7.97 16.80 2.82
N VAL A 51 -7.02 15.92 2.60
CA VAL A 51 -5.78 15.85 3.42
C VAL A 51 -4.95 17.13 3.32
N THR A 52 -5.17 17.98 2.33
CA THR A 52 -4.51 19.28 2.18
C THR A 52 -5.10 20.37 3.08
N ASP A 53 -6.31 20.17 3.60
CA ASP A 53 -6.92 21.05 4.58
C ASP A 53 -6.45 20.69 6.00
N ARG A 54 -5.47 21.48 6.49
CA ARG A 54 -4.88 21.29 7.82
C ARG A 54 -5.91 21.39 8.94
N ALA A 55 -6.82 22.37 8.86
CA ALA A 55 -7.80 22.61 9.92
C ALA A 55 -8.81 21.45 10.00
N ALA A 56 -9.31 21.01 8.85
CA ALA A 56 -10.20 19.85 8.77
C ALA A 56 -9.50 18.56 9.25
N PHE A 57 -8.20 18.40 8.93
CA PHE A 57 -7.44 17.25 9.40
C PHE A 57 -7.34 17.24 10.94
N LEU A 58 -6.92 18.33 11.55
CA LEU A 58 -6.76 18.43 13.01
C LEU A 58 -8.10 18.28 13.76
N ALA A 59 -9.20 18.76 13.19
CA ALA A 59 -10.54 18.61 13.76
C ALA A 59 -11.00 17.14 13.87
N LEU A 60 -10.38 16.19 13.16
CA LEU A 60 -10.67 14.77 13.36
C LEU A 60 -10.33 14.31 14.78
N GLY A 61 -9.21 14.79 15.36
CA GLY A 61 -8.82 14.45 16.72
C GLY A 61 -9.72 15.00 17.80
N GLU A 62 -10.51 16.06 17.50
CA GLU A 62 -11.54 16.59 18.41
C GLU A 62 -12.78 15.67 18.46
N ARG A 63 -13.05 14.96 17.36
CA ARG A 63 -14.21 14.08 17.24
C ARG A 63 -13.91 12.62 17.59
N HIS A 64 -12.66 12.22 17.41
CA HIS A 64 -12.23 10.83 17.54
C HIS A 64 -10.95 10.72 18.39
N ALA A 65 -10.93 9.82 19.36
CA ALA A 65 -9.72 9.50 20.13
C ALA A 65 -8.78 8.64 19.27
N ILE A 66 -8.03 9.27 18.37
CA ILE A 66 -7.10 8.60 17.46
C ILE A 66 -5.84 8.16 18.21
N SER A 67 -5.55 6.87 18.19
CA SER A 67 -4.36 6.27 18.82
C SER A 67 -3.23 5.98 17.85
N ASP A 68 -3.54 5.76 16.57
CA ASP A 68 -2.57 5.42 15.53
C ASP A 68 -3.08 5.97 14.18
N ILE A 69 -2.15 6.31 13.29
CA ILE A 69 -2.47 6.78 11.93
C ILE A 69 -1.81 5.86 10.91
N VAL A 70 -2.59 5.44 9.91
CA VAL A 70 -2.10 4.80 8.69
C VAL A 70 -2.37 5.75 7.51
N HIS A 71 -1.32 6.43 7.05
CA HIS A 71 -1.42 7.43 5.99
C HIS A 71 -1.16 6.80 4.62
N LEU A 72 -2.26 6.47 3.92
CA LEU A 72 -2.25 5.88 2.58
C LEU A 72 -2.86 6.82 1.52
N ALA A 73 -3.38 7.97 1.94
CA ALA A 73 -3.87 8.97 1.00
C ALA A 73 -2.71 9.46 0.11
N GLY A 74 -2.96 9.53 -1.17
CA GLY A 74 -2.04 10.02 -2.18
C GLY A 74 -2.76 10.18 -3.51
N SER A 75 -2.23 11.02 -4.38
CA SER A 75 -2.79 11.28 -5.69
C SER A 75 -2.07 10.46 -6.77
N ILE A 76 -2.74 10.28 -7.90
CA ILE A 76 -2.11 9.85 -9.14
C ILE A 76 -1.62 11.13 -9.84
N PRO A 77 -0.36 11.22 -10.27
CA PRO A 77 0.13 12.40 -10.97
C PRO A 77 -0.72 12.74 -12.20
N GLY A 78 -1.10 14.01 -12.31
CA GLY A 78 -1.66 14.57 -13.51
C GLY A 78 -0.55 15.15 -14.41
N ASP A 79 -0.90 16.09 -15.28
CA ASP A 79 0.02 16.70 -16.25
C ASP A 79 1.04 17.65 -15.58
N ASP A 80 0.69 18.25 -14.44
CA ASP A 80 1.58 19.15 -13.70
C ASP A 80 2.28 18.44 -12.53
N PRO A 81 3.60 18.20 -12.63
CA PRO A 81 4.36 17.59 -11.55
C PRO A 81 4.44 18.44 -10.28
N VAL A 82 4.39 19.77 -10.40
CA VAL A 82 4.46 20.66 -9.23
C VAL A 82 3.18 20.58 -8.40
N ASP A 83 2.03 20.50 -9.05
CA ASP A 83 0.75 20.32 -8.36
C ASP A 83 0.65 18.98 -7.66
N PHE A 84 1.18 17.92 -8.26
CA PHE A 84 1.30 16.62 -7.61
C PHE A 84 2.11 16.73 -6.31
N PHE A 85 3.32 17.29 -6.37
CA PHE A 85 4.17 17.45 -5.16
C PHE A 85 3.51 18.35 -4.13
N ARG A 86 2.91 19.46 -4.54
CA ARG A 86 2.22 20.38 -3.63
C ARG A 86 1.11 19.67 -2.88
N THR A 87 0.27 18.91 -3.55
CA THR A 87 -0.85 18.17 -2.96
C THR A 87 -0.36 17.10 -2.00
N ASP A 88 0.51 16.21 -2.45
CA ASP A 88 0.92 15.05 -1.66
C ASP A 88 1.86 15.42 -0.50
N LEU A 89 2.75 16.42 -0.68
CA LEU A 89 3.57 16.94 0.42
C LEU A 89 2.73 17.67 1.48
N THR A 90 1.75 18.47 1.05
CA THR A 90 0.86 19.16 2.00
C THR A 90 0.06 18.14 2.81
N GLY A 91 -0.49 17.12 2.15
CA GLY A 91 -1.20 16.03 2.84
C GLY A 91 -0.33 15.29 3.84
N LEU A 92 0.91 14.97 3.48
CA LEU A 92 1.87 14.33 4.38
C LEU A 92 2.20 15.22 5.58
N VAL A 93 2.51 16.49 5.36
CA VAL A 93 2.86 17.44 6.44
C VAL A 93 1.69 17.62 7.41
N ASN A 94 0.46 17.73 6.90
CA ASN A 94 -0.74 17.82 7.75
C ASN A 94 -0.95 16.54 8.57
N ALA A 95 -0.71 15.37 7.99
CA ALA A 95 -0.82 14.09 8.70
C ALA A 95 0.26 13.96 9.80
N LEU A 96 1.49 14.41 9.54
CA LEU A 96 2.57 14.42 10.52
C LEU A 96 2.31 15.43 11.67
N ASP A 97 1.75 16.59 11.35
CA ASP A 97 1.34 17.59 12.34
C ASP A 97 0.22 17.04 13.23
N ALA A 98 -0.78 16.39 12.65
CA ALA A 98 -1.84 15.72 13.39
C ALA A 98 -1.29 14.60 14.30
N ALA A 99 -0.38 13.79 13.79
CA ALA A 99 0.25 12.72 14.57
C ALA A 99 0.96 13.24 15.82
N ARG A 100 1.70 14.35 15.68
CA ARG A 100 2.38 15.01 16.80
C ARG A 100 1.40 15.68 17.77
N THR A 101 0.40 16.38 17.22
CA THR A 101 -0.59 17.13 18.02
C THR A 101 -1.44 16.21 18.88
N TRP A 102 -1.84 15.05 18.31
CA TRP A 102 -2.65 14.06 19.03
C TRP A 102 -1.80 13.14 19.91
N GLY A 103 -0.49 13.11 19.73
CA GLY A 103 0.40 12.22 20.47
C GLY A 103 0.09 10.74 20.18
N VAL A 104 -0.17 10.41 18.91
CA VAL A 104 -0.47 9.04 18.54
C VAL A 104 0.71 8.12 18.85
N ARG A 105 0.43 6.86 19.12
CA ARG A 105 1.48 5.87 19.38
C ARG A 105 2.33 5.61 18.14
N ARG A 106 1.67 5.50 16.97
CA ARG A 106 2.33 5.08 15.74
C ARG A 106 1.79 5.83 14.52
N PHE A 107 2.69 6.17 13.60
CA PHE A 107 2.38 6.76 12.32
C PHE A 107 2.96 5.90 11.20
N ALA A 108 2.09 5.14 10.52
CA ALA A 108 2.47 4.35 9.36
C ALA A 108 2.24 5.14 8.07
N VAL A 109 3.21 5.11 7.15
CA VAL A 109 3.14 5.84 5.88
C VAL A 109 3.55 4.98 4.69
N ALA A 110 2.82 5.10 3.59
CA ALA A 110 3.12 4.39 2.36
C ALA A 110 4.36 4.96 1.66
N SER A 111 5.44 4.17 1.57
CA SER A 111 6.52 4.27 0.61
C SER A 111 6.29 3.25 -0.53
N SER A 112 7.30 2.86 -1.28
CA SER A 112 7.16 1.98 -2.45
C SER A 112 8.42 1.15 -2.67
N LEU A 113 8.26 -0.04 -3.25
CA LEU A 113 9.39 -0.84 -3.76
C LEU A 113 10.26 -0.05 -4.77
N GLY A 114 9.65 0.90 -5.48
CA GLY A 114 10.36 1.71 -6.47
C GLY A 114 11.48 2.58 -5.90
N VAL A 115 11.55 2.76 -4.58
CA VAL A 115 12.68 3.49 -3.96
C VAL A 115 14.01 2.77 -4.14
N TYR A 116 13.99 1.46 -4.40
CA TYR A 116 15.16 0.64 -4.71
C TYR A 116 15.61 0.71 -6.17
N ALA A 117 14.85 1.38 -7.05
CA ALA A 117 15.19 1.46 -8.48
C ALA A 117 16.67 1.81 -8.69
N GLY A 118 17.35 1.03 -9.53
CA GLY A 118 18.78 1.16 -9.79
C GLY A 118 19.69 0.31 -8.90
N ARG A 119 19.14 -0.44 -7.92
CA ARG A 119 19.91 -1.41 -7.12
C ARG A 119 19.99 -2.75 -7.86
N PRO A 120 21.19 -3.33 -8.01
CA PRO A 120 21.37 -4.63 -8.66
C PRO A 120 21.16 -5.82 -7.72
N GLU A 121 21.15 -5.60 -6.40
CA GLU A 121 21.02 -6.66 -5.40
C GLU A 121 19.62 -7.29 -5.43
N ILE A 122 19.54 -8.59 -5.18
CA ILE A 122 18.30 -9.39 -5.09
C ILE A 122 18.46 -10.41 -3.95
N PRO A 123 17.50 -10.49 -2.99
CA PRO A 123 16.35 -9.61 -2.81
C PRO A 123 16.71 -8.20 -2.32
N TRP A 124 15.79 -7.27 -2.45
CA TRP A 124 15.92 -5.95 -1.86
C TRP A 124 15.60 -5.98 -0.36
N THR A 125 16.59 -5.62 0.46
CA THR A 125 16.46 -5.51 1.92
C THR A 125 16.37 -4.04 2.35
N GLU A 126 15.81 -3.78 3.52
CA GLU A 126 15.62 -2.42 4.02
C GLU A 126 16.95 -1.69 4.33
N ASP A 127 18.04 -2.43 4.53
CA ASP A 127 19.37 -1.86 4.81
C ASP A 127 20.10 -1.35 3.56
N LEU A 128 19.59 -1.65 2.38
CA LEU A 128 20.18 -1.13 1.14
C LEU A 128 20.06 0.38 1.08
N SER A 129 21.18 1.06 0.79
CA SER A 129 21.15 2.51 0.53
C SER A 129 20.35 2.80 -0.74
N LEU A 130 19.48 3.80 -0.68
CA LEU A 130 18.61 4.14 -1.80
C LEU A 130 19.32 5.06 -2.78
N PRO A 131 19.34 4.74 -4.09
CA PRO A 131 19.89 5.64 -5.11
C PRO A 131 19.06 6.93 -5.19
N THR A 132 19.72 8.08 -5.19
CA THR A 132 19.03 9.37 -5.30
C THR A 132 18.71 9.76 -6.75
N THR A 133 19.43 9.21 -7.72
CA THR A 133 19.34 9.58 -9.14
C THR A 133 18.45 8.65 -9.97
N ALA A 134 18.20 7.41 -9.52
CA ALA A 134 17.33 6.49 -10.23
C ALA A 134 15.86 6.79 -9.87
N LEU A 135 15.21 7.60 -10.69
CA LEU A 135 13.83 8.06 -10.50
C LEU A 135 13.00 7.66 -11.74
N PRO A 136 12.49 6.42 -11.80
CA PRO A 136 11.76 5.93 -12.97
C PRO A 136 10.50 6.74 -13.28
N HIS A 137 9.89 7.34 -12.26
CA HIS A 137 8.77 8.26 -12.40
C HIS A 137 8.57 9.13 -11.15
N LEU A 138 7.72 10.13 -11.29
CA LEU A 138 7.43 11.20 -10.33
C LEU A 138 7.04 10.69 -8.93
N ILE A 139 6.20 9.64 -8.86
CA ILE A 139 5.79 9.05 -7.59
C ILE A 139 7.00 8.55 -6.80
N ILE A 140 8.00 7.97 -7.44
CA ILE A 140 9.18 7.45 -6.75
C ILE A 140 10.05 8.59 -6.19
N ALA A 141 10.13 9.73 -6.88
CA ALA A 141 10.78 10.92 -6.34
C ALA A 141 10.10 11.35 -5.03
N PHE A 142 8.77 11.41 -5.02
CA PHE A 142 7.99 11.71 -3.82
C PHE A 142 8.23 10.66 -2.71
N LYS A 143 8.15 9.35 -3.04
CA LYS A 143 8.31 8.28 -2.05
C LYS A 143 9.70 8.27 -1.40
N LYS A 144 10.75 8.61 -2.14
CA LYS A 144 12.10 8.80 -1.56
C LYS A 144 12.16 9.99 -0.60
N ALA A 145 11.36 11.04 -0.82
CA ALA A 145 11.26 12.18 0.10
C ALA A 145 10.41 11.86 1.34
N VAL A 146 9.35 11.06 1.21
CA VAL A 146 8.45 10.67 2.29
C VAL A 146 9.20 10.05 3.47
N GLU A 147 10.16 9.15 3.20
CA GLU A 147 10.87 8.40 4.24
C GLU A 147 11.64 9.32 5.20
N PRO A 148 12.62 10.15 4.78
CA PRO A 148 13.32 11.05 5.66
C PRO A 148 12.42 12.14 6.24
N LEU A 149 11.43 12.66 5.50
CA LEU A 149 10.50 13.64 6.04
C LEU A 149 9.73 13.07 7.23
N THR A 150 9.25 11.82 7.12
CA THR A 150 8.51 11.16 8.19
C THR A 150 9.39 10.94 9.42
N THR A 151 10.55 10.31 9.25
CA THR A 151 11.42 9.96 10.38
C THR A 151 11.95 11.20 11.11
N HIS A 152 12.37 12.23 10.38
CA HIS A 152 12.87 13.47 10.97
C HIS A 152 11.76 14.32 11.61
N SER A 153 10.56 14.38 11.01
CA SER A 153 9.45 15.15 11.61
C SER A 153 8.95 14.53 12.90
N LEU A 154 9.03 13.23 13.06
CA LEU A 154 8.57 12.52 14.26
C LEU A 154 9.67 12.30 15.31
N ALA A 155 10.93 12.61 14.99
CA ALA A 155 12.04 12.48 15.93
C ALA A 155 11.78 13.25 17.23
N GLY A 156 11.94 12.59 18.36
CA GLY A 156 11.74 13.17 19.69
C GLY A 156 10.28 13.48 20.08
N SER A 157 9.30 13.14 19.25
CA SER A 157 7.88 13.40 19.54
C SER A 157 7.21 12.30 20.39
N GLY A 158 7.85 11.15 20.54
CA GLY A 158 7.22 9.96 21.14
C GLY A 158 6.38 9.14 20.17
N VAL A 159 6.13 9.61 18.96
CA VAL A 159 5.40 8.89 17.90
C VAL A 159 6.38 7.97 17.16
N GLN A 160 6.09 6.67 17.10
CA GLN A 160 6.90 5.74 16.33
C GLN A 160 6.55 5.83 14.84
N PRO A 161 7.49 6.19 13.94
CA PRO A 161 7.28 6.12 12.50
C PRO A 161 7.28 4.66 12.03
N VAL A 162 6.49 4.35 11.00
CA VAL A 162 6.49 3.07 10.29
C VAL A 162 6.44 3.34 8.79
N VAL A 163 7.59 3.28 8.15
CA VAL A 163 7.71 3.44 6.69
C VAL A 163 7.42 2.10 6.01
N LEU A 164 6.43 2.08 5.14
CA LEU A 164 5.99 0.89 4.43
C LEU A 164 6.48 0.92 2.98
N ARG A 165 7.55 0.19 2.65
CA ARG A 165 8.01 0.01 1.27
C ARG A 165 7.16 -1.06 0.59
N ILE A 166 6.03 -0.63 0.03
CA ILE A 166 4.99 -1.49 -0.50
C ILE A 166 5.37 -2.01 -1.88
N GLY A 167 5.25 -3.32 -2.08
CA GLY A 167 5.41 -4.00 -3.36
C GLY A 167 4.29 -3.69 -4.35
N THR A 168 4.23 -4.43 -5.45
CA THR A 168 3.12 -4.32 -6.41
C THR A 168 1.88 -4.98 -5.85
N ILE A 169 0.83 -4.20 -5.59
CA ILE A 169 -0.42 -4.69 -5.00
C ILE A 169 -1.48 -4.85 -6.08
N TRP A 170 -2.20 -5.98 -6.03
CA TRP A 170 -3.35 -6.27 -6.87
C TRP A 170 -4.45 -6.98 -6.10
N GLY A 171 -5.67 -7.01 -6.62
CA GLY A 171 -6.79 -7.71 -5.99
C GLY A 171 -8.07 -6.88 -6.01
N PRO A 172 -9.06 -7.19 -5.16
CA PRO A 172 -10.31 -6.45 -5.06
C PRO A 172 -10.08 -4.95 -4.89
N LEU A 173 -10.88 -4.13 -5.58
CA LEU A 173 -10.80 -2.66 -5.66
C LEU A 173 -9.63 -2.11 -6.50
N VAL A 174 -8.82 -2.96 -7.13
CA VAL A 174 -7.83 -2.49 -8.11
C VAL A 174 -8.57 -1.90 -9.33
N ASP A 175 -8.01 -0.85 -9.91
CA ASP A 175 -8.45 -0.39 -11.22
C ASP A 175 -7.99 -1.42 -12.28
N PRO A 176 -8.91 -2.09 -13.00
CA PRO A 176 -8.54 -3.05 -14.04
C PRO A 176 -7.66 -2.48 -15.15
N ALA A 177 -7.71 -1.15 -15.35
CA ALA A 177 -6.89 -0.43 -16.34
C ALA A 177 -5.60 0.12 -15.74
N SER A 178 -5.24 -0.26 -14.49
CA SER A 178 -4.03 0.24 -13.84
C SER A 178 -2.77 -0.06 -14.66
N PRO A 179 -1.96 0.94 -14.99
CA PRO A 179 -0.71 0.73 -15.72
C PRO A 179 0.39 0.12 -14.83
N PHE A 180 0.17 0.05 -13.52
CA PHE A 180 1.19 -0.40 -12.55
C PHE A 180 1.22 -1.90 -12.31
N CYS A 181 0.16 -2.62 -12.74
CA CYS A 181 0.08 -4.06 -12.54
C CYS A 181 -0.76 -4.69 -13.67
N PRO A 182 -0.19 -5.56 -14.52
CA PRO A 182 -0.92 -6.20 -15.62
C PRO A 182 -1.81 -7.37 -15.17
N ILE A 183 -1.69 -7.85 -13.94
CA ILE A 183 -2.44 -9.02 -13.46
C ILE A 183 -3.96 -8.85 -13.58
N PRO A 184 -4.57 -7.70 -13.20
CA PRO A 184 -6.01 -7.52 -13.39
C PRO A 184 -6.45 -7.66 -14.85
N SER A 185 -5.67 -7.12 -15.79
CA SER A 185 -5.94 -7.28 -17.22
C SER A 185 -5.80 -8.73 -17.64
N LEU A 186 -4.76 -9.43 -17.22
CA LEU A 186 -4.55 -10.85 -17.51
C LEU A 186 -5.69 -11.71 -16.97
N VAL A 187 -6.17 -11.46 -15.74
CA VAL A 187 -7.23 -12.24 -15.11
C VAL A 187 -8.62 -11.95 -15.72
N ASN A 188 -8.86 -10.72 -16.17
CA ASN A 188 -10.16 -10.30 -16.71
C ASN A 188 -10.29 -10.49 -18.23
N SER A 189 -9.19 -10.63 -18.95
CA SER A 189 -9.20 -10.71 -20.41
C SER A 189 -9.17 -12.14 -20.91
N ALA A 190 -9.90 -12.41 -21.99
CA ALA A 190 -9.77 -13.67 -22.73
C ALA A 190 -8.45 -13.76 -23.53
N SER A 191 -7.77 -12.62 -23.70
CA SER A 191 -6.50 -12.51 -24.42
C SER A 191 -5.49 -11.77 -23.56
N PRO A 192 -4.26 -12.32 -23.39
CA PRO A 192 -3.21 -11.65 -22.63
C PRO A 192 -2.73 -10.36 -23.33
N PRO A 193 -2.14 -9.39 -22.60
CA PRO A 193 -1.42 -8.29 -23.21
C PRO A 193 -0.35 -8.80 -24.18
N PRO A 194 -0.18 -8.19 -25.39
CA PRO A 194 0.66 -8.74 -26.45
C PRO A 194 2.15 -8.84 -26.11
N ASP A 195 2.62 -8.01 -25.19
CA ASP A 195 4.04 -7.93 -24.80
C ASP A 195 4.37 -8.71 -23.53
N LEU A 196 3.46 -9.57 -23.04
CA LEU A 196 3.65 -10.31 -21.81
C LEU A 196 4.20 -11.71 -22.08
N HIS A 197 5.29 -12.08 -21.41
CA HIS A 197 5.95 -13.38 -21.54
C HIS A 197 5.85 -14.19 -20.24
N THR A 198 6.06 -15.51 -20.32
CA THR A 198 5.96 -16.43 -19.17
C THR A 198 6.93 -16.09 -18.04
N GLY A 199 8.13 -15.61 -18.35
CA GLY A 199 9.16 -15.25 -17.38
C GLY A 199 9.09 -13.83 -16.85
N ASP A 200 8.25 -12.97 -17.44
CA ASP A 200 8.01 -11.63 -16.90
C ASP A 200 7.32 -11.75 -15.54
N GLY A 201 7.65 -10.85 -14.64
CA GLY A 201 7.08 -10.88 -13.30
C GLY A 201 7.80 -9.96 -12.34
N GLY A 202 7.71 -10.27 -11.06
CA GLY A 202 8.36 -9.49 -10.03
C GLY A 202 7.73 -9.66 -8.67
N ASP A 203 7.84 -8.61 -7.89
CA ASP A 203 7.26 -8.54 -6.57
C ASP A 203 5.76 -8.24 -6.64
N VAL A 204 4.95 -9.17 -6.18
CA VAL A 204 3.50 -9.05 -6.22
C VAL A 204 2.90 -9.50 -4.89
N CYS A 205 1.97 -8.71 -4.35
CA CYS A 205 1.22 -9.05 -3.14
C CYS A 205 -0.29 -8.86 -3.35
N TYR A 206 -1.07 -9.79 -2.83
CA TYR A 206 -2.52 -9.70 -2.89
C TYR A 206 -3.05 -8.68 -1.88
N ALA A 207 -4.00 -7.85 -2.26
CA ALA A 207 -4.49 -6.73 -1.46
C ALA A 207 -4.97 -7.10 -0.04
N PRO A 208 -5.70 -8.20 0.18
CA PRO A 208 -6.00 -8.70 1.52
C PRO A 208 -4.76 -8.98 2.38
N ASP A 209 -3.71 -9.56 1.82
CA ASP A 209 -2.46 -9.81 2.54
C ASP A 209 -1.71 -8.52 2.84
N ALA A 210 -1.67 -7.58 1.90
CA ALA A 210 -1.10 -6.25 2.13
C ALA A 210 -1.82 -5.52 3.27
N GLY A 211 -3.15 -5.54 3.28
CA GLY A 211 -3.95 -4.97 4.38
C GLY A 211 -3.65 -5.62 5.74
N ARG A 212 -3.48 -6.95 5.76
CA ARG A 212 -3.10 -7.67 6.98
C ARG A 212 -1.70 -7.29 7.47
N ALA A 213 -0.73 -7.18 6.57
CA ALA A 213 0.63 -6.77 6.91
C ALA A 213 0.65 -5.37 7.55
N ILE A 214 -0.06 -4.41 6.95
CA ILE A 214 -0.18 -3.04 7.48
C ILE A 214 -0.87 -3.06 8.85
N ALA A 215 -1.97 -3.79 9.00
CA ALA A 215 -2.69 -3.89 10.26
C ALA A 215 -1.81 -4.47 11.37
N LEU A 216 -1.07 -5.54 11.10
CA LEU A 216 -0.16 -6.16 12.05
C LEU A 216 0.97 -5.20 12.46
N LEU A 217 1.61 -4.50 11.50
CA LEU A 217 2.62 -3.48 11.82
C LEU A 217 2.05 -2.33 12.65
N THR A 218 0.82 -1.89 12.33
CA THR A 218 0.16 -0.81 13.07
C THR A 218 -0.15 -1.21 14.50
N THR A 219 -0.54 -2.47 14.74
CA THR A 219 -1.06 -2.93 16.03
C THR A 219 -0.07 -3.73 16.86
N ALA A 220 1.07 -4.12 16.32
CA ALA A 220 2.11 -4.87 17.05
C ALA A 220 2.43 -4.19 18.40
N PRO A 221 2.61 -4.95 19.48
CA PRO A 221 3.00 -4.37 20.77
C PRO A 221 4.30 -3.58 20.70
N THR A 222 5.29 -4.14 20.03
CA THR A 222 6.62 -3.54 19.79
C THR A 222 7.05 -3.79 18.35
N LEU A 223 7.81 -2.86 17.80
CA LEU A 223 8.50 -3.02 16.53
C LEU A 223 9.98 -2.71 16.74
N GLN A 224 10.87 -3.50 16.15
CA GLN A 224 12.31 -3.32 16.26
C GLN A 224 12.87 -2.33 15.22
N HIS A 225 12.07 -2.01 14.20
CA HIS A 225 12.48 -1.18 13.07
C HIS A 225 11.43 -0.11 12.77
N ASP A 226 11.84 0.93 12.04
CA ASP A 226 10.95 2.00 11.55
C ASP A 226 10.65 1.86 10.06
N THR A 227 11.29 0.93 9.35
CA THR A 227 11.08 0.69 7.92
C THR A 227 10.91 -0.78 7.64
N TYR A 228 9.88 -1.11 6.86
CA TYR A 228 9.51 -2.47 6.51
C TYR A 228 9.19 -2.61 5.03
N ASN A 229 9.77 -3.60 4.40
CA ASN A 229 9.31 -4.11 3.12
C ASN A 229 7.99 -4.85 3.30
N LEU A 230 7.04 -4.60 2.41
CA LEU A 230 5.72 -5.19 2.45
C LEU A 230 5.36 -5.80 1.11
N SER A 231 5.41 -7.13 1.04
CA SER A 231 5.01 -7.90 -0.12
C SER A 231 4.72 -9.36 0.24
N SER A 232 4.70 -10.24 -0.78
CA SER A 232 4.53 -11.68 -0.59
C SER A 232 5.82 -12.40 -0.14
N GLY A 233 6.99 -11.74 -0.20
CA GLY A 233 8.29 -12.32 0.16
C GLY A 233 8.86 -13.30 -0.86
N ARG A 234 8.25 -13.42 -2.04
CA ARG A 234 8.78 -14.18 -3.18
C ARG A 234 8.46 -13.51 -4.51
N PRO A 235 9.28 -13.70 -5.54
CA PRO A 235 8.91 -13.30 -6.89
C PRO A 235 7.81 -14.19 -7.45
N PHE A 236 6.96 -13.62 -8.29
CA PHE A 236 5.99 -14.32 -9.12
C PHE A 236 6.28 -14.09 -10.59
N THR A 237 5.87 -15.03 -11.44
CA THR A 237 5.87 -14.83 -12.88
C THR A 237 4.45 -14.74 -13.42
N TYR A 238 4.27 -14.03 -14.52
CA TYR A 238 2.96 -14.00 -15.19
C TYR A 238 2.61 -15.35 -15.80
N GLY A 239 3.62 -16.20 -16.08
CA GLY A 239 3.41 -17.60 -16.44
C GLY A 239 2.70 -18.40 -15.35
N GLU A 240 2.98 -18.16 -14.05
CA GLU A 240 2.24 -18.79 -12.95
C GLU A 240 0.75 -18.40 -12.98
N PHE A 241 0.45 -17.12 -13.20
CA PHE A 241 -0.94 -16.65 -13.32
C PHE A 241 -1.62 -17.19 -14.56
N ALA A 242 -0.94 -17.18 -15.70
CA ALA A 242 -1.46 -17.71 -16.97
C ALA A 242 -1.78 -19.21 -16.87
N ALA A 243 -0.91 -20.00 -16.22
CA ALA A 243 -1.13 -21.43 -16.00
C ALA A 243 -2.41 -21.70 -15.18
N VAL A 244 -2.65 -20.93 -14.10
CA VAL A 244 -3.88 -21.02 -13.30
C VAL A 244 -5.13 -20.66 -14.14
N MET A 245 -4.94 -19.76 -15.11
CA MET A 245 -6.03 -19.28 -15.99
C MET A 245 -6.27 -20.16 -17.21
N GLY A 246 -5.36 -21.09 -17.52
CA GLY A 246 -5.38 -21.85 -18.78
C GLY A 246 -5.07 -20.96 -20.00
N ILE A 247 -4.23 -19.94 -19.83
CA ILE A 247 -3.82 -19.01 -20.89
C ILE A 247 -2.39 -19.34 -21.30
N ASP A 248 -2.14 -19.42 -22.60
CA ASP A 248 -0.77 -19.57 -23.12
C ASP A 248 -0.12 -18.19 -23.27
N LEU A 249 1.07 -18.04 -22.69
CA LEU A 249 1.95 -16.89 -22.89
C LEU A 249 3.19 -17.31 -23.69
N PRO A 250 3.74 -16.45 -24.54
CA PRO A 250 4.99 -16.72 -25.22
C PRO A 250 6.13 -16.94 -24.21
N PRO A 251 7.10 -17.84 -24.51
CA PRO A 251 8.26 -18.04 -23.66
C PRO A 251 9.19 -16.83 -23.68
N GLY A 252 9.92 -16.61 -22.58
CA GLY A 252 10.85 -15.48 -22.44
C GLY A 252 10.45 -14.57 -21.30
N GLY A 253 10.95 -13.35 -21.33
CA GLY A 253 10.71 -12.35 -20.31
C GLY A 253 11.78 -12.34 -19.20
N VAL A 254 11.65 -11.37 -18.28
CA VAL A 254 12.58 -11.15 -17.18
C VAL A 254 11.80 -10.98 -15.88
N ASN A 255 12.17 -11.77 -14.86
CA ASN A 255 11.64 -11.58 -13.53
C ASN A 255 12.36 -10.39 -12.87
N SER A 256 11.58 -9.47 -12.34
CA SER A 256 12.09 -8.30 -11.63
C SER A 256 12.57 -8.66 -10.21
N PRO A 257 13.42 -7.82 -9.60
CA PRO A 257 13.78 -7.95 -8.19
C PRO A 257 12.53 -7.99 -7.28
N HIS A 258 12.69 -8.63 -6.12
CA HIS A 258 11.63 -8.74 -5.12
C HIS A 258 12.12 -8.26 -3.75
N LEU A 259 11.16 -7.96 -2.87
CA LEU A 259 11.40 -7.49 -1.52
C LEU A 259 11.66 -8.68 -0.57
N ASP A 260 12.70 -8.57 0.24
CA ASP A 260 12.82 -9.37 1.46
C ASP A 260 11.84 -8.85 2.52
N ILE A 261 11.06 -9.71 3.13
CA ILE A 261 10.08 -9.36 4.17
C ILE A 261 10.45 -9.94 5.54
N SER A 262 11.71 -10.26 5.76
CA SER A 262 12.17 -10.91 6.99
C SER A 262 11.91 -10.05 8.22
N ARG A 263 12.07 -8.72 8.15
CA ARG A 263 11.73 -7.80 9.25
C ARG A 263 10.25 -7.81 9.59
N LEU A 264 9.40 -7.73 8.57
CA LEU A 264 7.95 -7.80 8.74
C LEU A 264 7.54 -9.12 9.41
N THR A 265 8.11 -10.24 8.94
CA THR A 265 7.82 -11.57 9.51
C THR A 265 8.32 -11.70 10.95
N ALA A 266 9.53 -11.22 11.24
CA ALA A 266 10.13 -11.31 12.57
C ALA A 266 9.34 -10.52 13.62
N ASP A 267 8.94 -9.28 13.29
CA ASP A 267 8.29 -8.39 14.25
C ASP A 267 6.79 -8.66 14.41
N THR A 268 6.14 -9.28 13.41
CA THR A 268 4.67 -9.43 13.41
C THR A 268 4.17 -10.86 13.26
N GLY A 269 5.03 -11.80 12.91
CA GLY A 269 4.62 -13.16 12.54
C GLY A 269 3.87 -13.23 11.19
N PHE A 270 3.89 -12.15 10.39
CA PHE A 270 3.20 -12.11 9.10
C PHE A 270 3.65 -13.24 8.18
N LYS A 271 2.67 -13.86 7.55
CA LYS A 271 2.84 -14.79 6.43
C LYS A 271 1.74 -14.53 5.42
N PRO A 272 2.04 -14.46 4.12
CA PRO A 272 1.03 -14.40 3.07
C PRO A 272 0.07 -15.59 3.19
N GLN A 273 -1.21 -15.35 2.96
CA GLN A 273 -2.26 -16.38 2.99
C GLN A 273 -2.72 -16.79 1.60
N PHE A 274 -2.42 -15.97 0.60
CA PHE A 274 -2.85 -16.21 -0.77
C PHE A 274 -1.67 -16.58 -1.65
N ASP A 275 -1.70 -17.79 -2.21
CA ASP A 275 -0.89 -18.14 -3.38
C ASP A 275 -1.57 -17.62 -4.67
N VAL A 276 -0.98 -17.91 -5.84
CA VAL A 276 -1.52 -17.46 -7.13
C VAL A 276 -2.93 -18.03 -7.36
N ALA A 277 -3.14 -19.31 -7.11
CA ALA A 277 -4.42 -19.95 -7.38
C ALA A 277 -5.53 -19.39 -6.46
N ALA A 278 -5.26 -19.27 -5.17
CA ALA A 278 -6.20 -18.72 -4.21
C ALA A 278 -6.53 -17.24 -4.51
N SER A 279 -5.52 -16.44 -4.86
CA SER A 279 -5.72 -15.02 -5.17
C SER A 279 -6.54 -14.81 -6.46
N VAL A 280 -6.28 -15.61 -7.50
CA VAL A 280 -7.07 -15.58 -8.75
C VAL A 280 -8.51 -16.01 -8.49
N ALA A 281 -8.72 -17.07 -7.72
CA ALA A 281 -10.07 -17.57 -7.41
C ALA A 281 -10.87 -16.52 -6.59
N ASP A 282 -10.27 -15.94 -5.57
CA ASP A 282 -10.89 -14.89 -4.73
C ASP A 282 -11.22 -13.63 -5.56
N TYR A 283 -10.29 -13.18 -6.39
CA TYR A 283 -10.50 -12.03 -7.26
C TYR A 283 -11.60 -12.26 -8.31
N LYS A 284 -11.66 -13.43 -8.95
CA LYS A 284 -12.74 -13.78 -9.88
C LYS A 284 -14.10 -13.76 -9.19
N LYS A 285 -14.19 -14.36 -8.01
CA LYS A 285 -15.42 -14.33 -7.21
C LYS A 285 -15.84 -12.90 -6.85
N TRP A 286 -14.88 -12.05 -6.48
CA TRP A 286 -15.14 -10.63 -6.23
C TRP A 286 -15.73 -9.93 -7.47
N ARG A 287 -15.16 -10.21 -8.66
CA ARG A 287 -15.57 -9.59 -9.91
C ARG A 287 -16.96 -9.99 -10.37
N GLU A 288 -17.52 -11.11 -9.93
CA GLU A 288 -18.91 -11.51 -10.27
C GLU A 288 -19.95 -10.47 -9.84
N THR A 289 -19.69 -9.74 -8.77
CA THR A 289 -20.65 -8.78 -8.19
C THR A 289 -20.10 -7.35 -8.09
N ASN A 290 -18.85 -7.12 -8.45
CA ASN A 290 -18.19 -5.82 -8.31
C ASN A 290 -17.51 -5.40 -9.62
N PRO A 291 -17.65 -4.13 -10.05
CA PRO A 291 -17.03 -3.64 -11.30
C PRO A 291 -15.50 -3.53 -11.22
N ARG A 292 -14.94 -3.57 -10.00
CA ARG A 292 -13.50 -3.49 -9.73
C ARG A 292 -13.14 -4.07 -8.36
#